data_5f9899dcc18b346a97b2b0fae9420637
#
_entry.id   5f9899dcc18b346a97b2b0fae9420637
#
_cell.length_a   1.000
_cell.length_b   1.000
_cell.length_c   1.000
_cell.angle_alpha   90.00
_cell.angle_beta   90.00
_cell.angle_gamma   90.00
#
_symmetry.space_group_name_H-M   'P 1'
#
loop_
_entity.id
_entity.type
_entity.pdbx_description
1 polymer ?
#
loop_
_entity_poly.entity_id
_entity_poly.type
_entity_poly.pdbx_seq_one_letter_code
_entity_poly.pdbx_strand_id
1 'polypeptide(L)'
;MSKLQKIIFIAIPFISLIGGLWQNQFIYDGYHWGFIHTNALELLNGKEPYREIFLEYGILSVLVNSLLLIIFDENLFSLIAFTCLCYSITLYLIGKISFKLTKNSIYSLFLVAVIFLLYPWPTSPWSNFYCFMFSCIFILTYLSKNLKKSYIGGISLALAYLSLTTIF
;
A
#
# COMPACT_ATOMS: atom_id res chain seq x y z
N MET A 1 19.89 1.05 -17.38
CA MET A 1 19.73 -0.27 -16.75
C MET A 1 19.98 -1.36 -17.77
N SER A 2 20.83 -2.35 -17.43
CA SER A 2 21.00 -3.58 -18.22
C SER A 2 19.73 -4.44 -18.23
N LYS A 3 19.64 -5.44 -19.11
CA LYS A 3 18.48 -6.37 -19.13
C LYS A 3 18.31 -7.09 -17.81
N LEU A 4 19.41 -7.56 -17.21
CA LEU A 4 19.40 -8.24 -15.90
C LEU A 4 18.90 -7.31 -14.77
N GLN A 5 19.37 -6.05 -14.74
CA GLN A 5 18.91 -5.08 -13.74
C GLN A 5 17.39 -4.80 -13.85
N LYS A 6 16.83 -4.74 -15.05
CA LYS A 6 15.38 -4.58 -15.25
C LYS A 6 14.61 -5.78 -14.72
N ILE A 7 15.13 -7.00 -14.93
CA ILE A 7 14.51 -8.23 -14.43
C ILE A 7 14.50 -8.22 -12.90
N ILE A 8 15.63 -7.96 -12.25
CA ILE A 8 15.74 -7.93 -10.78
C ILE A 8 14.82 -6.84 -10.20
N PHE A 9 14.75 -5.70 -10.86
CA PHE A 9 13.93 -4.56 -10.44
C PHE A 9 12.42 -4.87 -10.41
N ILE A 10 11.96 -5.79 -11.24
CA ILE A 10 10.57 -6.26 -11.26
C ILE A 10 10.41 -7.50 -10.35
N ALA A 11 11.43 -8.36 -10.30
CA ALA A 11 11.38 -9.60 -9.56
C ALA A 11 11.24 -9.39 -8.04
N ILE A 12 11.95 -8.42 -7.43
CA ILE A 12 11.87 -8.15 -6.00
C ILE A 12 10.45 -7.79 -5.55
N PRO A 13 9.75 -6.79 -6.14
CA PRO A 13 8.35 -6.52 -5.83
C PRO A 13 7.43 -7.72 -6.04
N PHE A 14 7.65 -8.49 -7.11
CA PHE A 14 6.84 -9.68 -7.41
C PHE A 14 7.05 -10.80 -6.38
N ILE A 15 8.29 -11.05 -5.95
CA ILE A 15 8.61 -12.00 -4.88
C ILE A 15 7.97 -11.53 -3.57
N SER A 16 8.01 -10.22 -3.26
CA SER A 16 7.35 -9.66 -2.10
C SER A 16 5.84 -9.90 -2.12
N LEU A 17 5.18 -9.72 -3.27
CA LEU A 17 3.76 -9.99 -3.43
C LEU A 17 3.44 -11.47 -3.19
N ILE A 18 4.09 -12.37 -3.91
CA ILE A 18 3.82 -13.81 -3.82
C ILE A 18 4.17 -14.35 -2.43
N GLY A 19 5.32 -13.94 -1.88
CA GLY A 19 5.73 -14.32 -0.52
C GLY A 19 4.74 -13.84 0.54
N GLY A 20 4.26 -12.60 0.41
CA GLY A 20 3.23 -12.05 1.29
C GLY A 20 1.90 -12.80 1.19
N LEU A 21 1.41 -13.06 -0.02
CA LEU A 21 0.18 -13.84 -0.23
C LEU A 21 0.29 -15.25 0.35
N TRP A 22 1.45 -15.91 0.17
CA TRP A 22 1.67 -17.24 0.71
C TRP A 22 1.81 -17.24 2.23
N GLN A 23 2.61 -16.35 2.80
CA GLN A 23 2.90 -16.31 4.24
C GLN A 23 1.66 -15.93 5.06
N ASN A 24 0.86 -14.99 4.59
CA ASN A 24 -0.32 -14.50 5.32
C ASN A 24 -1.49 -15.50 5.37
N GLN A 25 -1.41 -16.64 4.70
CA GLN A 25 -2.34 -17.75 4.93
C GLN A 25 -2.09 -18.45 6.27
N PHE A 26 -0.90 -18.27 6.87
CA PHE A 26 -0.49 -18.92 8.12
C PHE A 26 -0.33 -17.97 9.29
N ILE A 27 -0.36 -16.66 9.03
CA ILE A 27 -0.24 -15.62 10.05
C ILE A 27 -1.62 -15.02 10.31
N TYR A 28 -2.02 -15.03 11.57
CA TYR A 28 -3.24 -14.37 12.00
C TYR A 28 -2.97 -13.51 13.24
N ASP A 29 -3.12 -12.21 13.10
CA ASP A 29 -3.15 -11.26 14.20
C ASP A 29 -4.62 -10.89 14.47
N GLY A 30 -5.23 -11.58 15.42
CA GLY A 30 -6.66 -11.43 15.73
C GLY A 30 -7.07 -10.01 16.11
N TYR A 31 -6.14 -9.23 16.69
CA TYR A 31 -6.43 -7.86 17.09
C TYR A 31 -6.51 -6.92 15.88
N HIS A 32 -5.41 -6.77 15.14
CA HIS A 32 -5.37 -5.81 14.03
C HIS A 32 -6.27 -6.22 12.85
N TRP A 33 -6.26 -7.50 12.49
CA TRP A 33 -7.10 -7.99 11.41
C TRP A 33 -8.58 -7.90 11.77
N GLY A 34 -8.94 -8.32 13.01
CA GLY A 34 -10.31 -8.26 13.50
C GLY A 34 -10.84 -6.83 13.56
N PHE A 35 -10.06 -5.92 14.09
CA PHE A 35 -10.43 -4.51 14.19
C PHE A 35 -10.69 -3.87 12.82
N ILE A 36 -9.76 -4.04 11.86
CA ILE A 36 -9.89 -3.49 10.52
C ILE A 36 -11.08 -4.11 9.77
N HIS A 37 -11.26 -5.41 9.90
CA HIS A 37 -12.37 -6.13 9.29
C HIS A 37 -13.72 -5.69 9.87
N THR A 38 -13.83 -5.61 11.20
CA THR A 38 -15.04 -5.18 11.88
C THR A 38 -15.44 -3.76 11.48
N ASN A 39 -14.49 -2.82 11.45
CA ASN A 39 -14.78 -1.46 11.03
C ASN A 39 -15.33 -1.40 9.60
N ALA A 40 -14.79 -2.23 8.70
CA ALA A 40 -15.28 -2.31 7.33
C ALA A 40 -16.70 -2.89 7.24
N LEU A 41 -17.00 -3.94 8.01
CA LEU A 41 -18.36 -4.52 8.11
C LEU A 41 -19.36 -3.56 8.75
N GLU A 42 -18.97 -2.83 9.79
CA GLU A 42 -19.85 -1.85 10.44
C GLU A 42 -20.23 -0.73 9.48
N LEU A 43 -19.29 -0.27 8.63
CA LEU A 43 -19.60 0.67 7.56
C LEU A 43 -20.61 0.09 6.55
N LEU A 44 -20.45 -1.17 6.16
CA LEU A 44 -21.40 -1.86 5.26
C LEU A 44 -22.79 -2.02 5.87
N ASN A 45 -22.87 -2.14 7.19
CA ASN A 45 -24.12 -2.18 7.95
C ASN A 45 -24.74 -0.78 8.17
N GLY A 46 -24.20 0.27 7.55
CA GLY A 46 -24.74 1.62 7.56
C GLY A 46 -24.37 2.45 8.80
N LYS A 47 -23.40 2.00 9.61
CA LYS A 47 -22.93 2.81 10.75
C LYS A 47 -22.10 4.01 10.28
N GLU A 48 -22.19 5.11 11.02
CA GLU A 48 -21.51 6.36 10.70
C GLU A 48 -20.04 6.35 11.17
N PRO A 49 -19.06 6.57 10.26
CA PRO A 49 -17.66 6.73 10.64
C PRO A 49 -17.46 7.88 11.64
N TYR A 50 -16.55 7.72 12.58
CA TYR A 50 -16.20 8.64 13.67
C TYR A 50 -17.29 8.89 14.71
N ARG A 51 -18.54 8.49 14.47
CA ARG A 51 -19.64 8.61 15.41
C ARG A 51 -20.01 7.29 16.05
N GLU A 52 -20.13 6.27 15.25
CA GLU A 52 -20.54 4.91 15.67
C GLU A 52 -19.41 3.89 15.47
N ILE A 53 -18.48 4.18 14.55
CA ILE A 53 -17.31 3.37 14.29
C ILE A 53 -16.08 4.11 14.81
N PHE A 54 -15.35 3.50 15.74
CA PHE A 54 -14.04 4.01 16.15
C PHE A 54 -13.00 3.73 15.06
N LEU A 55 -12.49 4.80 14.43
CA LEU A 55 -11.46 4.71 13.39
C LEU A 55 -10.10 5.08 13.98
N GLU A 56 -9.22 4.09 14.10
CA GLU A 56 -7.82 4.30 14.45
C GLU A 56 -7.03 4.91 13.27
N TYR A 57 -7.46 4.61 12.05
CA TYR A 57 -6.85 5.07 10.80
C TYR A 57 -7.80 5.96 10.00
N GLY A 58 -7.27 6.62 8.97
CA GLY A 58 -8.07 7.50 8.12
C GLY A 58 -9.24 6.82 7.42
N ILE A 59 -10.27 7.60 7.11
CA ILE A 59 -11.52 7.14 6.50
C ILE A 59 -11.30 6.34 5.20
N LEU A 60 -10.28 6.68 4.41
CA LEU A 60 -10.01 5.99 3.15
C LEU A 60 -9.73 4.50 3.36
N SER A 61 -9.05 4.12 4.44
CA SER A 61 -8.75 2.70 4.71
C SER A 61 -10.02 1.89 4.94
N VAL A 62 -10.97 2.44 5.70
CA VAL A 62 -12.25 1.75 5.93
C VAL A 62 -13.07 1.64 4.65
N LEU A 63 -13.15 2.72 3.85
CA LEU A 63 -13.84 2.70 2.56
C LEU A 63 -13.24 1.67 1.58
N VAL A 64 -11.91 1.62 1.49
CA VAL A 64 -11.22 0.64 0.63
C VAL A 64 -11.47 -0.78 1.12
N ASN A 65 -11.36 -1.02 2.43
CA ASN A 65 -11.57 -2.33 3.02
C ASN A 65 -13.03 -2.79 2.85
N SER A 66 -14.02 -1.90 3.06
CA SER A 66 -15.44 -2.21 2.81
C SER A 66 -15.69 -2.59 1.34
N LEU A 67 -15.08 -1.84 0.40
CA LEU A 67 -15.20 -2.17 -1.03
C LEU A 67 -14.60 -3.56 -1.34
N LEU A 68 -13.45 -3.89 -0.74
CA LEU A 68 -12.84 -5.21 -0.91
C LEU A 68 -13.73 -6.33 -0.36
N LEU A 69 -14.38 -6.12 0.79
CA LEU A 69 -15.31 -7.10 1.35
C LEU A 69 -16.54 -7.31 0.46
N ILE A 70 -17.07 -6.26 -0.16
CA ILE A 70 -18.16 -6.39 -1.13
C ILE A 70 -17.73 -7.22 -2.35
N ILE A 71 -16.52 -6.96 -2.87
CA ILE A 71 -16.04 -7.63 -4.10
C ILE A 71 -15.69 -9.09 -3.85
N PHE A 72 -15.19 -9.43 -2.65
CA PHE A 72 -14.65 -10.74 -2.33
C PHE A 72 -15.44 -11.48 -1.23
N ASP A 73 -16.75 -11.25 -1.15
CA ASP A 73 -17.69 -11.96 -0.26
C ASP A 73 -17.23 -11.99 1.21
N GLU A 74 -16.89 -10.82 1.75
CA GLU A 74 -16.42 -10.65 3.14
C GLU A 74 -15.16 -11.45 3.50
N ASN A 75 -14.37 -11.82 2.51
CA ASN A 75 -13.16 -12.57 2.71
C ASN A 75 -12.05 -11.73 3.36
N LEU A 76 -11.73 -12.04 4.60
CA LEU A 76 -10.68 -11.37 5.39
C LEU A 76 -9.31 -11.37 4.67
N PHE A 77 -8.99 -12.45 3.94
CA PHE A 77 -7.74 -12.53 3.19
C PHE A 77 -7.62 -11.48 2.09
N SER A 78 -8.74 -10.97 1.56
CA SER A 78 -8.75 -9.93 0.54
C SER A 78 -8.08 -8.64 1.00
N LEU A 79 -8.22 -8.30 2.28
CA LEU A 79 -7.66 -7.08 2.88
C LEU A 79 -6.13 -7.13 2.90
N ILE A 80 -5.56 -8.26 3.36
CA ILE A 80 -4.11 -8.41 3.37
C ILE A 80 -3.54 -8.61 1.97
N ALA A 81 -4.26 -9.29 1.08
CA ALA A 81 -3.84 -9.47 -0.31
C ALA A 81 -3.71 -8.11 -1.03
N PHE A 82 -4.68 -7.22 -0.83
CA PHE A 82 -4.61 -5.86 -1.37
C PHE A 82 -3.47 -5.06 -0.74
N THR A 83 -3.23 -5.21 0.55
CA THR A 83 -2.11 -4.55 1.26
C THR A 83 -0.75 -5.03 0.72
N CYS A 84 -0.59 -6.33 0.48
CA CYS A 84 0.60 -6.89 -0.17
C CYS A 84 0.80 -6.33 -1.58
N LEU A 85 -0.29 -6.15 -2.34
CA LEU A 85 -0.25 -5.51 -3.65
C LEU A 85 0.23 -4.05 -3.55
N CYS A 86 -0.34 -3.26 -2.63
CA CYS A 86 0.06 -1.87 -2.41
C CYS A 86 1.55 -1.78 -2.01
N TYR A 87 2.02 -2.66 -1.15
CA TYR A 87 3.42 -2.71 -0.74
C TYR A 87 4.35 -3.09 -1.91
N SER A 88 3.98 -4.09 -2.70
CA SER A 88 4.74 -4.48 -3.89
C SER A 88 4.86 -3.32 -4.89
N ILE A 89 3.75 -2.61 -5.14
CA ILE A 89 3.76 -1.39 -5.97
C ILE A 89 4.68 -0.34 -5.35
N THR A 90 4.65 -0.16 -4.03
CA THR A 90 5.51 0.80 -3.30
C THR A 90 6.99 0.49 -3.52
N LEU A 91 7.42 -0.76 -3.38
CA LEU A 91 8.80 -1.18 -3.64
C LEU A 91 9.24 -0.83 -5.07
N TYR A 92 8.39 -1.11 -6.04
CA TYR A 92 8.65 -0.75 -7.43
C TYR A 92 8.76 0.76 -7.64
N LEU A 93 7.87 1.55 -7.03
CA LEU A 93 7.87 3.01 -7.14
C LEU A 93 9.10 3.63 -6.46
N ILE A 94 9.51 3.15 -5.28
CA ILE A 94 10.72 3.59 -4.58
C ILE A 94 11.93 3.40 -5.49
N GLY A 95 12.06 2.25 -6.11
CA GLY A 95 13.15 2.00 -7.04
C GLY A 95 13.12 2.96 -8.24
N LYS A 96 11.95 3.26 -8.80
CA LYS A 96 11.80 4.26 -9.88
C LYS A 96 12.16 5.67 -9.43
N ILE A 97 11.75 6.07 -8.24
CA ILE A 97 12.08 7.38 -7.65
C ILE A 97 13.60 7.48 -7.47
N SER A 98 14.21 6.47 -6.83
CA SER A 98 15.64 6.41 -6.62
C SER A 98 16.42 6.50 -7.94
N PHE A 99 16.03 5.73 -8.95
CA PHE A 99 16.66 5.79 -10.26
C PHE A 99 16.50 7.16 -10.94
N LYS A 100 15.34 7.79 -10.78
CA LYS A 100 15.10 9.13 -11.36
C LYS A 100 15.97 10.21 -10.70
N LEU A 101 16.23 10.09 -9.40
CA LEU A 101 17.03 11.02 -8.63
C LEU A 101 18.54 10.79 -8.84
N THR A 102 19.00 9.55 -8.72
CA THR A 102 20.42 9.22 -8.73
C THR A 102 20.99 8.96 -10.14
N LYS A 103 20.12 8.63 -11.10
CA LYS A 103 20.49 8.12 -12.44
C LYS A 103 21.34 6.84 -12.40
N ASN A 104 21.46 6.22 -11.23
CA ASN A 104 22.25 5.03 -10.99
C ASN A 104 21.36 3.83 -10.65
N SER A 105 21.39 2.82 -11.53
CA SER A 105 20.57 1.62 -11.36
C SER A 105 21.04 0.69 -10.22
N ILE A 106 22.34 0.72 -9.89
CA ILE A 106 22.90 -0.09 -8.81
C ILE A 106 22.39 0.42 -7.46
N TYR A 107 22.44 1.74 -7.24
CA TYR A 107 21.88 2.33 -6.01
C TYR A 107 20.39 2.09 -5.87
N SER A 108 19.65 2.17 -6.99
CA SER A 108 18.20 1.92 -6.96
C SER A 108 17.87 0.47 -6.61
N LEU A 109 18.59 -0.48 -7.16
CA LEU A 109 18.46 -1.90 -6.83
C LEU A 109 18.87 -2.20 -5.40
N PHE A 110 19.99 -1.62 -4.96
CA PHE A 110 20.47 -1.77 -3.59
C PHE A 110 19.44 -1.26 -2.57
N LEU A 111 18.87 -0.07 -2.78
CA LEU A 111 17.83 0.49 -1.91
C LEU A 111 16.60 -0.43 -1.82
N VAL A 112 16.08 -0.89 -2.96
CA VAL A 112 14.92 -1.79 -2.99
C VAL A 112 15.25 -3.12 -2.32
N ALA A 113 16.45 -3.68 -2.53
CA ALA A 113 16.88 -4.91 -1.90
C ALA A 113 17.01 -4.76 -0.38
N VAL A 114 17.56 -3.66 0.11
CA VAL A 114 17.67 -3.37 1.55
C VAL A 114 16.28 -3.28 2.18
N ILE A 115 15.34 -2.54 1.58
CA ILE A 115 13.98 -2.43 2.11
C ILE A 115 13.31 -3.82 2.13
N PHE A 116 13.44 -4.59 1.05
CA PHE A 116 12.90 -5.95 0.98
C PHE A 116 13.50 -6.89 2.03
N LEU A 117 14.81 -6.81 2.29
CA LEU A 117 15.46 -7.64 3.31
C LEU A 117 15.06 -7.27 4.73
N LEU A 118 14.81 -5.98 5.00
CA LEU A 118 14.36 -5.51 6.32
C LEU A 118 12.87 -5.80 6.56
N TYR A 119 12.06 -5.70 5.53
CA TYR A 119 10.62 -5.93 5.59
C TYR A 119 10.12 -6.53 4.28
N PRO A 120 10.15 -7.85 4.11
CA PRO A 120 9.90 -8.51 2.83
C PRO A 120 8.44 -8.40 2.37
N TRP A 121 7.48 -8.40 3.29
CA TRP A 121 6.03 -8.27 3.01
C TRP A 121 5.25 -7.83 4.25
N PRO A 122 4.05 -7.23 4.08
CA PRO A 122 3.13 -6.92 5.17
C PRO A 122 2.60 -8.19 5.85
N THR A 123 2.41 -8.10 7.17
CA THR A 123 1.78 -9.15 7.98
C THR A 123 0.41 -8.75 8.51
N SER A 124 0.02 -7.48 8.32
CA SER A 124 -1.25 -6.92 8.75
C SER A 124 -1.77 -5.93 7.71
N PRO A 125 -3.11 -5.80 7.53
CA PRO A 125 -3.71 -4.95 6.50
C PRO A 125 -3.75 -3.47 6.90
N TRP A 126 -2.59 -2.90 7.27
CA TRP A 126 -2.49 -1.53 7.74
C TRP A 126 -2.60 -0.48 6.62
N SER A 127 -3.30 0.59 6.92
CA SER A 127 -3.48 1.75 6.05
C SER A 127 -2.16 2.46 5.67
N ASN A 128 -1.11 2.30 6.47
CA ASN A 128 0.22 2.83 6.19
C ASN A 128 0.75 2.43 4.81
N PHE A 129 0.42 1.21 4.35
CA PHE A 129 0.85 0.73 3.05
C PHE A 129 0.15 1.44 1.89
N TYR A 130 -1.12 1.83 2.08
CA TYR A 130 -1.86 2.67 1.13
C TYR A 130 -1.25 4.07 1.07
N CYS A 131 -0.97 4.65 2.25
CA CYS A 131 -0.32 5.94 2.36
C CYS A 131 1.05 5.95 1.67
N PHE A 132 1.90 4.96 1.91
CA PHE A 132 3.21 4.86 1.28
C PHE A 132 3.10 4.74 -0.24
N MET A 133 2.17 3.93 -0.75
CA MET A 133 1.95 3.80 -2.18
C MET A 133 1.55 5.14 -2.80
N PHE A 134 0.54 5.82 -2.24
CA PHE A 134 0.08 7.10 -2.74
C PHE A 134 1.13 8.20 -2.62
N SER A 135 1.92 8.22 -1.53
CA SER A 135 3.05 9.14 -1.36
C SER A 135 4.12 8.92 -2.43
N CYS A 136 4.44 7.69 -2.76
CA CYS A 136 5.37 7.36 -3.84
C CYS A 136 4.85 7.81 -5.22
N ILE A 137 3.55 7.65 -5.49
CA ILE A 137 2.92 8.13 -6.73
C ILE A 137 3.01 9.66 -6.79
N PHE A 138 2.70 10.36 -5.70
CA PHE A 138 2.87 11.82 -5.61
C PHE A 138 4.30 12.24 -5.92
N ILE A 139 5.31 11.68 -5.25
CA ILE A 139 6.72 12.03 -5.47
C ILE A 139 7.13 11.78 -6.93
N LEU A 140 6.74 10.65 -7.50
CA LEU A 140 7.09 10.30 -8.88
C LEU A 140 6.46 11.25 -9.90
N THR A 141 5.21 11.66 -9.67
CA THR A 141 4.50 12.61 -10.54
C THR A 141 5.09 14.02 -10.39
N TYR A 142 5.37 14.45 -9.19
CA TYR A 142 6.05 15.72 -8.91
C TYR A 142 7.40 15.83 -9.63
N LEU A 143 8.22 14.79 -9.53
CA LEU A 143 9.50 14.72 -10.23
C LEU A 143 9.36 14.69 -11.76
N SER A 144 8.19 14.43 -12.32
CA SER A 144 7.99 14.37 -13.78
C SER A 144 7.85 15.73 -14.44
N LYS A 145 7.59 16.80 -13.69
CA LYS A 145 7.37 18.18 -14.17
C LYS A 145 6.30 18.31 -15.28
N ASN A 146 5.34 17.40 -15.34
CA ASN A 146 4.27 17.38 -16.34
C ASN A 146 2.95 17.79 -15.72
N LEU A 147 2.28 18.81 -16.24
CA LEU A 147 1.02 19.35 -15.69
C LEU A 147 -0.06 18.28 -15.55
N LYS A 148 -0.27 17.41 -16.56
CA LYS A 148 -1.26 16.33 -16.44
C LYS A 148 -0.94 15.37 -15.32
N LYS A 149 0.36 15.10 -15.06
CA LYS A 149 0.80 14.26 -13.94
C LYS A 149 0.68 14.98 -12.60
N SER A 150 0.69 16.32 -12.57
CA SER A 150 0.49 17.10 -11.35
C SER A 150 -0.89 16.89 -10.74
N TYR A 151 -1.95 16.76 -11.54
CA TYR A 151 -3.29 16.43 -11.03
C TYR A 151 -3.31 15.05 -10.36
N ILE A 152 -2.71 14.03 -11.01
CA ILE A 152 -2.57 12.69 -10.42
C ILE A 152 -1.80 12.77 -9.10
N GLY A 153 -0.73 13.58 -9.06
CA GLY A 153 0.03 13.81 -7.84
C GLY A 153 -0.81 14.43 -6.72
N GLY A 154 -1.57 15.47 -7.01
CA GLY A 154 -2.46 16.11 -6.05
C GLY A 154 -3.50 15.15 -5.47
N ILE A 155 -4.17 14.38 -6.33
CA ILE A 155 -5.12 13.33 -5.90
C ILE A 155 -4.41 12.30 -5.03
N SER A 156 -3.22 11.82 -5.43
CA SER A 156 -2.48 10.83 -4.65
C SER A 156 -2.05 11.35 -3.28
N LEU A 157 -1.68 12.62 -3.17
CA LEU A 157 -1.36 13.25 -1.88
C LEU A 157 -2.60 13.31 -0.98
N ALA A 158 -3.76 13.69 -1.53
CA ALA A 158 -5.01 13.70 -0.78
C ALA A 158 -5.40 12.29 -0.30
N LEU A 159 -5.25 11.26 -1.16
CA LEU A 159 -5.51 9.87 -0.78
C LEU A 159 -4.52 9.36 0.28
N ALA A 160 -3.25 9.76 0.22
CA ALA A 160 -2.27 9.43 1.25
C ALA A 160 -2.66 10.03 2.60
N TYR A 161 -3.08 11.31 2.60
CA TYR A 161 -3.55 11.98 3.81
C TYR A 161 -4.78 11.29 4.40
N LEU A 162 -5.81 11.02 3.59
CA LEU A 162 -7.04 10.36 4.02
C LEU A 162 -6.84 8.91 4.49
N SER A 163 -5.70 8.30 4.17
CA SER A 163 -5.37 6.96 4.66
C SER A 163 -4.85 6.93 6.10
N LEU A 164 -4.21 8.01 6.56
CA LEU A 164 -3.53 8.05 7.86
C LEU A 164 -4.22 8.90 8.91
N THR A 165 -5.00 9.90 8.51
CA THR A 165 -5.55 10.85 9.48
C THR A 165 -6.71 10.26 10.26
N THR A 166 -6.54 10.18 11.57
CA THR A 166 -7.65 10.22 12.53
C THR A 166 -8.04 11.68 12.69
N ILE A 167 -9.26 12.04 12.35
CA ILE A 167 -9.84 13.34 12.69
C ILE A 167 -10.33 13.20 14.13
N PHE A 168 -9.60 13.80 15.07
CA PHE A 168 -10.07 13.99 16.45
C PHE A 168 -11.02 15.17 16.52
#